data_d491e502877f3b7b145b716778350f44
#
_entry.id   d491e502877f3b7b145b716778350f44
#
_cell.length_a   1.000
_cell.length_b   1.000
_cell.length_c   1.000
_cell.angle_alpha   90.00
_cell.angle_beta   90.00
_cell.angle_gamma   90.00
#
_symmetry.space_group_name_H-M   'P 1'
#
loop_
_entity.id
_entity.type
_entity.pdbx_description
1 polymer ?
#
loop_
_entity_poly.entity_id
_entity_poly.type
_entity_poly.pdbx_seq_one_letter_code
_entity_poly.pdbx_strand_id
1 'polypeptide(L)'
;MDKHQRSDQSHAIATRVRPGLQKIGLRHGANVKVVEVPPGPPVLSPIVAEIYGPDADGRRAVAKAVRTIFEKTGNVVDVDDSSIASAPRVVLLVDRRKAAMLGVPQQAIVSTLRAGLAGEAVTYLHDGSKYPAPALLQLPAESHGDLDALLQLSVRSASGKLVPIRELVTLSDTLREQPVIHKDMLPVNFVTADMAGKLDSPLYGVFQMRSQINAITAPDGGKLAEYFISQPTDAWRGYALKWDGESQITYETFRDMGAAYGVGLILIYLLVVAQFGSYLTPLIIMAPIPLTIIGVMPGHALLHAQYTATSMIGMIALAGIIVRNSILLVDFINLQTREGMPFKEAIVHSAITRAQPIMLTGLAAMLGAFFILDDPIFNGLAISLIFGILVSTVLTLVVIPLLYYTLLAGKARRAPAA
;
A
#
# COMPACT_ATOMS: atom_id res chain seq x y z
N MET A 1 -18.75 11.66 11.92
CA MET A 1 -19.73 12.10 10.91
C MET A 1 -19.89 11.00 9.88
N ASP A 2 -21.08 10.63 9.56
CA ASP A 2 -21.36 9.67 8.48
C ASP A 2 -20.81 10.20 7.14
N LYS A 3 -20.32 9.31 6.25
CA LYS A 3 -19.79 9.67 4.93
C LYS A 3 -20.80 10.47 4.09
N HIS A 4 -22.09 10.23 4.27
CA HIS A 4 -23.18 10.93 3.57
C HIS A 4 -23.50 12.34 4.12
N GLN A 5 -22.91 12.70 5.27
CA GLN A 5 -23.14 14.00 5.93
C GLN A 5 -21.95 14.97 5.75
N ARG A 6 -20.90 14.58 5.03
CA ARG A 6 -19.73 15.41 4.76
C ARG A 6 -19.56 15.62 3.27
N SER A 7 -19.16 16.83 2.88
CA SER A 7 -18.86 17.19 1.48
C SER A 7 -17.45 16.80 1.08
N ASP A 8 -16.50 16.81 2.03
CA ASP A 8 -15.09 16.59 1.76
C ASP A 8 -14.68 15.13 2.04
N GLN A 9 -13.83 14.57 1.18
CA GLN A 9 -13.20 13.28 1.41
C GLN A 9 -12.10 13.39 2.49
N SER A 10 -11.73 12.25 3.10
CA SER A 10 -10.70 12.18 4.16
C SER A 10 -9.38 12.82 3.72
N HIS A 11 -8.93 12.54 2.50
CA HIS A 11 -7.69 13.07 1.95
C HIS A 11 -7.69 14.59 1.85
N ALA A 12 -8.79 15.19 1.39
CA ALA A 12 -8.93 16.65 1.33
C ALA A 12 -8.89 17.29 2.73
N ILE A 13 -9.50 16.64 3.72
CA ILE A 13 -9.46 17.09 5.12
C ILE A 13 -8.04 16.96 5.68
N ALA A 14 -7.38 15.82 5.50
CA ALA A 14 -6.01 15.59 5.95
C ALA A 14 -5.04 16.62 5.36
N THR A 15 -5.09 16.86 4.07
CA THR A 15 -4.25 17.85 3.38
C THR A 15 -4.47 19.27 3.93
N ARG A 16 -5.73 19.64 4.24
CA ARG A 16 -6.07 20.96 4.80
C ARG A 16 -5.57 21.17 6.22
N VAL A 17 -5.66 20.15 7.09
CA VAL A 17 -5.28 20.28 8.51
C VAL A 17 -3.79 20.06 8.76
N ARG A 18 -3.10 19.30 7.92
CA ARG A 18 -1.69 18.93 8.07
C ARG A 18 -0.76 20.11 8.32
N PRO A 19 -0.77 21.22 7.55
CA PRO A 19 0.15 22.33 7.79
C PRO A 19 -0.01 23.00 9.15
N GLY A 20 -1.26 23.11 9.64
CA GLY A 20 -1.57 23.66 10.95
C GLY A 20 -1.04 22.78 12.08
N LEU A 21 -1.26 21.48 11.98
CA LEU A 21 -0.80 20.51 12.99
C LEU A 21 0.73 20.38 13.00
N GLN A 22 1.37 20.34 11.84
CA GLN A 22 2.85 20.34 11.75
C GLN A 22 3.47 21.60 12.38
N LYS A 23 2.87 22.78 12.15
CA LYS A 23 3.33 24.02 12.80
C LYS A 23 3.24 23.98 14.33
N ILE A 24 2.22 23.33 14.87
CA ILE A 24 2.10 23.10 16.32
C ILE A 24 3.18 22.13 16.79
N GLY A 25 3.35 21.00 16.08
CA GLY A 25 4.40 20.02 16.39
C GLY A 25 5.80 20.63 16.44
N LEU A 26 6.16 21.43 15.44
CA LEU A 26 7.46 22.09 15.40
C LEU A 26 7.71 23.02 16.61
N ARG A 27 6.69 23.69 17.15
CA ARG A 27 6.83 24.52 18.35
C ARG A 27 7.17 23.72 19.61
N HIS A 28 6.81 22.45 19.62
CA HIS A 28 7.01 21.53 20.74
C HIS A 28 8.11 20.50 20.48
N GLY A 29 8.88 20.65 19.39
CA GLY A 29 9.92 19.67 19.00
C GLY A 29 9.38 18.28 18.69
N ALA A 30 8.10 18.20 18.27
CA ALA A 30 7.41 16.94 17.99
C ALA A 30 7.18 16.75 16.48
N ASN A 31 7.35 15.52 16.01
CA ASN A 31 6.97 15.10 14.66
C ASN A 31 5.49 14.71 14.67
N VAL A 32 4.64 15.51 14.02
CA VAL A 32 3.19 15.28 13.94
C VAL A 32 2.84 14.73 12.56
N LYS A 33 2.22 13.56 12.55
CA LYS A 33 1.77 12.88 11.32
C LYS A 33 0.25 12.91 11.24
N VAL A 34 -0.28 13.07 10.03
CA VAL A 34 -1.71 12.96 9.75
C VAL A 34 -1.93 11.67 8.97
N VAL A 35 -2.28 10.61 9.70
CA VAL A 35 -2.42 9.26 9.16
C VAL A 35 -3.83 9.05 8.62
N GLU A 36 -3.91 8.63 7.38
CA GLU A 36 -5.12 8.12 6.74
C GLU A 36 -5.09 6.60 6.71
N VAL A 37 -6.24 5.97 7.02
CA VAL A 37 -6.35 4.51 6.94
C VAL A 37 -6.69 4.13 5.50
N PRO A 38 -5.79 3.47 4.77
CA PRO A 38 -6.06 3.06 3.39
C PRO A 38 -7.16 1.98 3.35
N PRO A 39 -7.99 1.94 2.30
CA PRO A 39 -9.05 0.93 2.14
C PRO A 39 -8.52 -0.44 1.67
N GLY A 40 -7.25 -0.74 1.92
CA GLY A 40 -6.55 -1.95 1.49
C GLY A 40 -6.02 -2.80 2.65
N PRO A 41 -5.13 -3.74 2.37
CA PRO A 41 -4.42 -4.47 3.41
C PRO A 41 -3.68 -3.52 4.35
N PRO A 42 -3.59 -3.83 5.65
CA PRO A 42 -2.89 -2.98 6.60
C PRO A 42 -1.41 -2.89 6.25
N VAL A 43 -0.92 -1.67 6.09
CA VAL A 43 0.48 -1.35 5.82
C VAL A 43 1.03 -0.43 6.91
N LEU A 44 2.35 -0.43 7.09
CA LEU A 44 3.00 0.43 8.07
C LEU A 44 2.85 1.92 7.69
N SER A 45 2.99 2.22 6.41
CA SER A 45 2.84 3.56 5.81
C SER A 45 2.64 3.40 4.31
N PRO A 46 2.08 4.41 3.59
CA PRO A 46 1.97 4.36 2.14
C PRO A 46 3.31 4.15 1.42
N ILE A 47 4.38 4.82 1.88
CA ILE A 47 5.74 4.61 1.40
C ILE A 47 6.58 4.08 2.56
N VAL A 48 7.20 2.94 2.35
CA VAL A 48 8.14 2.33 3.30
C VAL A 48 9.42 1.93 2.56
N ALA A 49 10.55 2.38 3.06
CA ALA A 49 11.86 1.90 2.67
C ALA A 49 12.43 1.05 3.80
N GLU A 50 12.60 -0.23 3.54
CA GLU A 50 13.22 -1.20 4.44
C GLU A 50 14.72 -1.20 4.19
N ILE A 51 15.51 -0.87 5.19
CA ILE A 51 16.97 -0.81 5.10
C ILE A 51 17.56 -2.04 5.78
N TYR A 52 18.25 -2.83 5.00
CA TYR A 52 18.96 -4.04 5.43
C TYR A 52 20.47 -3.84 5.36
N GLY A 53 21.21 -4.59 6.15
CA GLY A 53 22.68 -4.51 6.16
C GLY A 53 23.29 -5.26 7.35
N PRO A 54 24.62 -5.49 7.32
CA PRO A 54 25.31 -6.35 8.28
C PRO A 54 25.30 -5.82 9.72
N ASP A 55 25.40 -4.52 9.90
CA ASP A 55 25.49 -3.91 11.22
C ASP A 55 24.42 -2.82 11.45
N ALA A 56 24.10 -2.58 12.73
CA ALA A 56 23.04 -1.66 13.11
C ALA A 56 23.39 -0.19 12.86
N ASP A 57 24.65 0.19 13.00
CA ASP A 57 25.08 1.57 12.82
C ASP A 57 25.05 1.96 11.35
N GLY A 58 25.53 1.07 10.48
CA GLY A 58 25.46 1.26 9.05
C GLY A 58 24.03 1.32 8.54
N ARG A 59 23.13 0.44 9.02
CA ARG A 59 21.70 0.53 8.67
C ARG A 59 21.09 1.87 9.07
N ARG A 60 21.42 2.38 10.27
CA ARG A 60 20.96 3.71 10.73
C ARG A 60 21.53 4.84 9.87
N ALA A 61 22.81 4.76 9.49
CA ALA A 61 23.42 5.75 8.61
C ALA A 61 22.73 5.81 7.23
N VAL A 62 22.46 4.66 6.62
CA VAL A 62 21.71 4.56 5.37
C VAL A 62 20.28 5.07 5.54
N ALA A 63 19.58 4.67 6.61
CA ALA A 63 18.23 5.13 6.90
C ALA A 63 18.17 6.67 7.02
N LYS A 64 19.14 7.29 7.69
CA LYS A 64 19.25 8.75 7.79
C LYS A 64 19.47 9.41 6.43
N ALA A 65 20.29 8.82 5.56
CA ALA A 65 20.51 9.33 4.20
C ALA A 65 19.23 9.24 3.36
N VAL A 66 18.53 8.09 3.41
CA VAL A 66 17.25 7.88 2.74
C VAL A 66 16.19 8.84 3.27
N ARG A 67 16.07 9.02 4.59
CA ARG A 67 15.16 9.97 5.23
C ARG A 67 15.40 11.40 4.71
N THR A 68 16.65 11.81 4.56
CA THR A 68 16.99 13.15 4.04
C THR A 68 16.51 13.33 2.59
N ILE A 69 16.52 12.28 1.78
CA ILE A 69 15.98 12.32 0.42
C ILE A 69 14.46 12.43 0.46
N PHE A 70 13.78 11.67 1.31
CA PHE A 70 12.34 11.72 1.52
C PHE A 70 11.90 13.14 1.90
N GLU A 71 12.56 13.75 2.89
CA GLU A 71 12.26 15.09 3.40
C GLU A 71 12.43 16.19 2.32
N LYS A 72 13.33 15.98 1.34
CA LYS A 72 13.59 16.92 0.25
C LYS A 72 12.71 16.70 -0.98
N THR A 73 12.01 15.58 -1.05
CA THR A 73 11.19 15.24 -2.22
C THR A 73 9.82 15.90 -2.12
N GLY A 74 9.44 16.63 -3.16
CA GLY A 74 8.14 17.33 -3.19
C GLY A 74 6.95 16.38 -3.08
N ASN A 75 5.92 16.78 -2.36
CA ASN A 75 4.70 16.02 -2.07
C ASN A 75 4.90 14.78 -1.15
N VAL A 76 6.13 14.48 -0.74
CA VAL A 76 6.39 13.48 0.33
C VAL A 76 6.26 14.18 1.67
N VAL A 77 5.45 13.64 2.54
CA VAL A 77 5.10 14.21 3.85
C VAL A 77 5.18 13.17 4.96
N ASP A 78 5.09 13.63 6.21
CA ASP A 78 5.04 12.78 7.40
C ASP A 78 6.23 11.80 7.48
N VAL A 79 7.40 12.26 7.02
CA VAL A 79 8.62 11.45 6.99
C VAL A 79 9.08 11.12 8.40
N ASP A 80 9.39 9.84 8.60
CA ASP A 80 9.92 9.34 9.86
C ASP A 80 10.81 8.11 9.63
N ASP A 81 11.52 7.69 10.67
CA ASP A 81 12.29 6.45 10.67
C ASP A 81 12.10 5.66 11.97
N SER A 82 12.51 4.39 11.95
CA SER A 82 12.40 3.50 13.11
C SER A 82 13.47 3.73 14.18
N SER A 83 14.39 4.66 13.97
CA SER A 83 15.41 4.99 14.96
C SER A 83 14.81 5.88 16.06
N ILE A 84 15.09 5.54 17.30
CA ILE A 84 14.67 6.36 18.43
C ILE A 84 15.76 7.39 18.73
N ALA A 85 15.38 8.62 19.01
CA ALA A 85 16.31 9.63 19.47
C ALA A 85 17.06 9.15 20.72
N SER A 86 18.36 9.40 20.78
CA SER A 86 19.17 9.08 21.95
C SER A 86 18.61 9.81 23.17
N ALA A 87 18.11 9.05 24.12
CA ALA A 87 17.59 9.59 25.38
C ALA A 87 18.50 9.16 26.54
N PRO A 88 18.75 10.04 27.52
CA PRO A 88 19.48 9.66 28.71
C PRO A 88 18.72 8.57 29.49
N ARG A 89 19.45 7.61 30.01
CA ARG A 89 18.96 6.54 30.85
C ARG A 89 19.82 6.45 32.10
N VAL A 90 19.22 6.53 33.27
CA VAL A 90 19.90 6.33 34.54
C VAL A 90 19.68 4.87 34.96
N VAL A 91 20.78 4.14 35.19
CA VAL A 91 20.75 2.76 35.69
C VAL A 91 21.15 2.77 37.16
N LEU A 92 20.28 2.21 38.01
CA LEU A 92 20.54 2.05 39.44
C LEU A 92 21.22 0.69 39.65
N LEU A 93 22.51 0.70 39.92
CA LEU A 93 23.30 -0.52 40.17
C LEU A 93 23.29 -0.81 41.66
N VAL A 94 22.76 -1.96 42.06
CA VAL A 94 22.73 -2.38 43.46
C VAL A 94 24.13 -2.78 43.92
N ASP A 95 24.64 -2.14 44.99
CA ASP A 95 25.83 -2.59 45.68
C ASP A 95 25.51 -3.85 46.52
N ARG A 96 25.77 -5.02 45.93
CA ARG A 96 25.46 -6.30 46.56
C ARG A 96 26.21 -6.54 47.84
N ARG A 97 27.45 -6.04 47.98
CA ARG A 97 28.26 -6.20 49.20
C ARG A 97 27.66 -5.37 50.30
N LYS A 98 27.38 -4.10 50.07
CA LYS A 98 26.78 -3.19 51.05
C LYS A 98 25.39 -3.67 51.46
N ALA A 99 24.58 -4.11 50.52
CA ALA A 99 23.24 -4.70 50.78
C ALA A 99 23.33 -5.94 51.69
N ALA A 100 24.28 -6.85 51.42
CA ALA A 100 24.51 -8.00 52.27
C ALA A 100 24.99 -7.64 53.68
N MET A 101 25.93 -6.71 53.81
CA MET A 101 26.41 -6.23 55.11
C MET A 101 25.29 -5.59 55.94
N LEU A 102 24.37 -4.90 55.31
CA LEU A 102 23.22 -4.24 55.97
C LEU A 102 22.02 -5.22 56.15
N GLY A 103 22.15 -6.47 55.70
CA GLY A 103 21.09 -7.46 55.79
C GLY A 103 19.86 -7.10 54.93
N VAL A 104 20.03 -6.46 53.80
CA VAL A 104 18.94 -6.06 52.88
C VAL A 104 18.94 -6.99 51.68
N PRO A 105 17.87 -7.78 51.47
CA PRO A 105 17.73 -8.62 50.30
C PRO A 105 17.64 -7.79 49.00
N GLN A 106 18.35 -8.21 47.94
CA GLN A 106 18.29 -7.53 46.65
C GLN A 106 16.86 -7.43 46.09
N GLN A 107 16.07 -8.47 46.31
CA GLN A 107 14.67 -8.51 45.88
C GLN A 107 13.84 -7.38 46.51
N ALA A 108 14.06 -7.06 47.78
CA ALA A 108 13.34 -5.99 48.44
C ALA A 108 13.70 -4.60 47.87
N ILE A 109 14.98 -4.38 47.50
CA ILE A 109 15.41 -3.14 46.81
C ILE A 109 14.70 -3.04 45.47
N VAL A 110 14.69 -4.08 44.66
CA VAL A 110 14.08 -4.10 43.33
C VAL A 110 12.57 -3.89 43.42
N SER A 111 11.87 -4.56 44.38
CA SER A 111 10.43 -4.40 44.58
C SER A 111 10.08 -2.98 44.97
N THR A 112 10.84 -2.34 45.88
CA THR A 112 10.59 -0.96 46.29
C THR A 112 10.80 0.01 45.15
N LEU A 113 11.87 -0.15 44.36
CA LEU A 113 12.12 0.69 43.18
C LEU A 113 11.03 0.49 42.13
N ARG A 114 10.59 -0.74 41.91
CA ARG A 114 9.51 -1.05 40.97
C ARG A 114 8.19 -0.41 41.41
N ALA A 115 7.83 -0.54 42.69
CA ALA A 115 6.63 0.06 43.24
C ALA A 115 6.66 1.59 43.08
N GLY A 116 7.82 2.23 43.35
CA GLY A 116 7.98 3.67 43.19
C GLY A 116 7.85 4.13 41.72
N LEU A 117 8.47 3.43 40.76
CA LEU A 117 8.54 3.87 39.36
C LEU A 117 7.34 3.42 38.52
N ALA A 118 6.99 2.14 38.58
CA ALA A 118 6.00 1.54 37.70
C ALA A 118 4.65 1.26 38.39
N GLY A 119 4.63 1.34 39.70
CA GLY A 119 3.53 0.86 40.52
C GLY A 119 3.55 -0.67 40.70
N GLU A 120 2.99 -1.14 41.80
CA GLU A 120 2.82 -2.55 42.12
C GLU A 120 1.38 -2.82 42.49
N ALA A 121 0.79 -3.82 41.86
CA ALA A 121 -0.57 -4.29 42.22
C ALA A 121 -0.51 -5.03 43.55
N VAL A 122 -0.89 -4.38 44.65
CA VAL A 122 -0.83 -4.96 46.00
C VAL A 122 -2.03 -5.84 46.30
N THR A 123 -3.16 -5.60 45.64
CA THR A 123 -4.37 -6.43 45.73
C THR A 123 -5.28 -6.14 44.54
N TYR A 124 -6.31 -6.95 44.38
CA TYR A 124 -7.34 -6.78 43.33
C TYR A 124 -8.70 -6.57 43.95
N LEU A 125 -9.40 -5.57 43.48
CA LEU A 125 -10.78 -5.27 43.85
C LEU A 125 -11.73 -6.09 43.00
N HIS A 126 -12.74 -6.69 43.64
CA HIS A 126 -13.81 -7.44 42.98
C HIS A 126 -15.07 -6.58 42.96
N ASP A 127 -15.12 -5.65 42.02
CA ASP A 127 -16.18 -4.62 41.89
C ASP A 127 -17.33 -5.03 40.96
N GLY A 128 -17.38 -6.30 40.53
CA GLY A 128 -18.36 -6.81 39.59
C GLY A 128 -18.04 -6.54 38.11
N SER A 129 -16.91 -5.90 37.79
CA SER A 129 -16.44 -5.75 36.43
C SER A 129 -15.95 -7.09 35.84
N LYS A 130 -15.87 -7.19 34.51
CA LYS A 130 -15.40 -8.39 33.82
C LYS A 130 -14.00 -8.83 34.24
N TYR A 131 -13.15 -7.88 34.60
CA TYR A 131 -11.76 -8.12 35.04
C TYR A 131 -11.56 -7.45 36.40
N PRO A 132 -10.87 -8.10 37.36
CA PRO A 132 -10.56 -7.51 38.65
C PRO A 132 -9.72 -6.25 38.50
N ALA A 133 -10.08 -5.18 39.18
CA ALA A 133 -9.33 -3.92 39.16
C ALA A 133 -8.16 -3.97 40.12
N PRO A 134 -6.89 -3.74 39.71
CA PRO A 134 -5.74 -3.74 40.59
C PRO A 134 -5.71 -2.48 41.49
N ALA A 135 -5.47 -2.65 42.78
CA ALA A 135 -5.08 -1.54 43.64
C ALA A 135 -3.56 -1.30 43.50
N LEU A 136 -3.20 -0.22 42.84
CA LEU A 136 -1.78 0.10 42.54
C LEU A 136 -1.16 0.94 43.68
N LEU A 137 -0.02 0.48 44.19
CA LEU A 137 0.87 1.26 45.07
C LEU A 137 1.97 1.87 44.20
N GLN A 138 2.01 3.19 44.16
CA GLN A 138 3.02 3.95 43.41
C GLN A 138 3.30 5.30 44.04
N LEU A 139 4.41 5.92 43.65
CA LEU A 139 4.64 7.33 44.00
C LEU A 139 3.62 8.24 43.29
N PRO A 140 3.26 9.38 43.89
CA PRO A 140 2.40 10.35 43.23
C PRO A 140 3.02 10.83 41.90
N ALA A 141 2.18 11.19 40.95
CA ALA A 141 2.58 11.55 39.58
C ALA A 141 3.65 12.70 39.57
N GLU A 142 3.57 13.61 40.51
CA GLU A 142 4.51 14.74 40.67
C GLU A 142 5.93 14.26 41.00
N SER A 143 6.07 13.10 41.63
CA SER A 143 7.36 12.51 42.04
C SER A 143 7.87 11.44 41.06
N HIS A 144 7.12 11.10 39.98
CA HIS A 144 7.52 10.07 39.01
C HIS A 144 8.72 10.46 38.18
N GLY A 145 9.38 11.40 38.20
CA GLY A 145 10.62 11.78 37.50
C GLY A 145 11.69 12.26 38.47
N ASP A 146 11.34 12.34 39.75
CA ASP A 146 12.23 12.80 40.78
C ASP A 146 13.10 11.64 41.31
N LEU A 147 14.34 11.61 40.82
CA LEU A 147 15.32 10.58 41.24
C LEU A 147 15.64 10.71 42.72
N ASP A 148 15.66 11.91 43.28
CA ASP A 148 15.94 12.11 44.72
C ASP A 148 14.81 11.55 45.59
N ALA A 149 13.55 11.77 45.21
CA ALA A 149 12.40 11.17 45.91
C ALA A 149 12.46 9.63 45.88
N LEU A 150 12.83 9.05 44.73
CA LEU A 150 13.00 7.61 44.59
C LEU A 150 14.14 7.08 45.47
N LEU A 151 15.26 7.75 45.53
CA LEU A 151 16.44 7.37 46.35
C LEU A 151 16.22 7.53 47.85
N GLN A 152 15.25 8.34 48.28
CA GLN A 152 14.86 8.50 49.69
C GLN A 152 13.95 7.35 50.18
N LEU A 153 13.36 6.57 49.28
CA LEU A 153 12.62 5.39 49.67
C LEU A 153 13.49 4.46 50.52
N SER A 154 12.92 3.84 51.53
CA SER A 154 13.64 2.98 52.46
C SER A 154 13.19 1.55 52.38
N VAL A 155 14.14 0.64 52.48
CA VAL A 155 13.93 -0.82 52.49
C VAL A 155 14.21 -1.37 53.91
N ARG A 156 13.39 -2.30 54.38
CA ARG A 156 13.58 -2.92 55.69
C ARG A 156 14.66 -4.02 55.59
N SER A 157 15.68 -3.93 56.47
CA SER A 157 16.69 -4.94 56.63
C SER A 157 16.18 -6.16 57.43
N ALA A 158 16.92 -7.26 57.44
CA ALA A 158 16.60 -8.44 58.24
C ALA A 158 16.59 -8.16 59.78
N SER A 159 17.32 -7.14 60.23
CA SER A 159 17.32 -6.68 61.62
C SER A 159 16.14 -5.71 61.95
N GLY A 160 15.27 -5.41 60.98
CA GLY A 160 14.12 -4.53 61.14
C GLY A 160 14.43 -3.02 60.94
N LYS A 161 15.68 -2.63 60.68
CA LYS A 161 16.09 -1.25 60.43
C LYS A 161 15.70 -0.82 59.03
N LEU A 162 15.31 0.43 58.84
CA LEU A 162 15.06 1.05 57.56
C LEU A 162 16.36 1.58 56.99
N VAL A 163 16.69 1.17 55.77
CA VAL A 163 17.89 1.60 55.04
C VAL A 163 17.45 2.34 53.77
N PRO A 164 17.84 3.58 53.56
CA PRO A 164 17.52 4.35 52.36
C PRO A 164 18.14 3.68 51.11
N ILE A 165 17.41 3.69 50.00
CA ILE A 165 17.88 3.11 48.70
C ILE A 165 19.18 3.81 48.25
N ARG A 166 19.32 5.09 48.48
CA ARG A 166 20.56 5.87 48.21
C ARG A 166 21.82 5.18 48.74
N GLU A 167 21.72 4.51 49.90
CA GLU A 167 22.87 3.80 50.50
C GLU A 167 23.17 2.46 49.79
N LEU A 168 22.24 1.94 49.03
CA LEU A 168 22.28 0.57 48.47
C LEU A 168 22.52 0.56 46.94
N VAL A 169 22.49 1.72 46.27
CA VAL A 169 22.65 1.80 44.83
C VAL A 169 23.70 2.82 44.41
N THR A 170 24.31 2.58 43.25
CA THR A 170 25.16 3.54 42.56
C THR A 170 24.46 3.93 41.25
N LEU A 171 24.45 5.20 40.91
CA LEU A 171 23.90 5.73 39.69
C LEU A 171 24.91 5.60 38.57
N SER A 172 24.45 5.12 37.40
CA SER A 172 25.25 5.07 36.17
C SER A 172 24.46 5.68 35.04
N ASP A 173 24.97 6.76 34.48
CA ASP A 173 24.37 7.39 33.29
C ASP A 173 24.73 6.63 32.05
N THR A 174 23.73 6.37 31.23
CA THR A 174 23.88 5.68 29.95
C THR A 174 22.86 6.22 28.93
N LEU A 175 22.88 5.71 27.74
CA LEU A 175 21.87 6.02 26.72
C LEU A 175 20.86 4.87 26.63
N ARG A 176 19.63 5.23 26.28
CA ARG A 176 18.59 4.24 26.00
C ARG A 176 18.99 3.40 24.81
N GLU A 177 18.86 2.08 24.96
CA GLU A 177 19.12 1.14 23.88
C GLU A 177 18.15 1.36 22.72
N GLN A 178 18.66 1.24 21.50
CA GLN A 178 17.85 1.28 20.30
C GLN A 178 17.07 -0.03 20.13
N PRO A 179 15.82 0.02 19.66
CA PRO A 179 15.09 -1.19 19.34
C PRO A 179 15.75 -1.93 18.18
N VAL A 180 15.82 -3.23 18.27
CA VAL A 180 16.24 -4.10 17.17
C VAL A 180 14.99 -4.71 16.54
N ILE A 181 14.68 -4.26 15.33
CA ILE A 181 13.49 -4.70 14.59
C ILE A 181 13.93 -5.74 13.57
N HIS A 182 13.13 -6.79 13.43
CA HIS A 182 13.32 -7.84 12.43
C HIS A 182 12.06 -7.95 11.57
N LYS A 183 12.26 -8.13 10.27
CA LYS A 183 11.22 -8.52 9.31
C LYS A 183 11.74 -9.72 8.52
N ASP A 184 10.93 -10.77 8.45
CA ASP A 184 11.30 -12.04 7.80
C ASP A 184 12.67 -12.57 8.28
N MET A 185 12.91 -12.51 9.60
CA MET A 185 14.13 -12.89 10.31
C MET A 185 15.39 -12.05 10.02
N LEU A 186 15.28 -11.02 9.17
CA LEU A 186 16.39 -10.11 8.88
C LEU A 186 16.26 -8.82 9.71
N PRO A 187 17.37 -8.34 10.31
CA PRO A 187 17.36 -7.07 11.01
C PRO A 187 17.15 -5.92 10.03
N VAL A 188 16.21 -5.01 10.34
CA VAL A 188 15.75 -3.96 9.46
C VAL A 188 15.61 -2.61 10.18
N ASN A 189 15.87 -1.53 9.47
CA ASN A 189 15.45 -0.19 9.84
C ASN A 189 14.45 0.32 8.79
N PHE A 190 13.38 0.98 9.23
CA PHE A 190 12.36 1.53 8.34
C PHE A 190 12.55 3.02 8.17
N VAL A 191 12.33 3.51 6.94
CA VAL A 191 12.00 4.92 6.68
C VAL A 191 10.61 4.96 6.09
N THR A 192 9.73 5.74 6.68
CA THR A 192 8.31 5.79 6.33
C THR A 192 7.91 7.18 5.89
N ALA A 193 6.97 7.27 4.97
CA ALA A 193 6.38 8.53 4.54
C ALA A 193 4.99 8.34 3.94
N ASP A 194 4.31 9.45 3.74
CA ASP A 194 3.06 9.53 3.02
C ASP A 194 3.19 10.50 1.84
N MET A 195 2.20 10.52 0.96
CA MET A 195 2.09 11.47 -0.16
C MET A 195 0.94 12.45 0.08
N ALA A 196 1.20 13.73 -0.16
CA ALA A 196 0.16 14.75 -0.10
C ALA A 196 0.41 15.81 -1.18
N GLY A 197 -0.44 15.86 -2.17
CA GLY A 197 -0.31 16.84 -3.26
C GLY A 197 -1.22 16.52 -4.43
N LYS A 198 -0.90 17.06 -5.61
CA LYS A 198 -1.65 16.77 -6.84
C LYS A 198 -1.38 15.35 -7.36
N LEU A 199 -0.18 14.85 -7.13
CA LEU A 199 0.20 13.46 -7.39
C LEU A 199 0.43 12.82 -6.02
N ASP A 200 -0.57 12.12 -5.55
CA ASP A 200 -0.63 11.52 -4.22
C ASP A 200 -0.40 10.00 -4.23
N SER A 201 -0.16 9.40 -5.40
CA SER A 201 0.17 7.97 -5.47
C SER A 201 1.56 7.69 -4.91
N PRO A 202 1.67 6.79 -3.91
CA PRO A 202 2.94 6.41 -3.29
C PRO A 202 3.98 5.90 -4.28
N LEU A 203 3.54 5.22 -5.34
CA LEU A 203 4.43 4.69 -6.38
C LEU A 203 5.17 5.80 -7.15
N TYR A 204 4.50 6.93 -7.40
CA TYR A 204 5.16 8.07 -8.04
C TYR A 204 6.19 8.71 -7.11
N GLY A 205 5.93 8.77 -5.81
CA GLY A 205 6.90 9.20 -4.80
C GLY A 205 8.16 8.35 -4.84
N VAL A 206 8.00 7.02 -4.86
CA VAL A 206 9.11 6.07 -5.01
C VAL A 206 9.93 6.36 -6.27
N PHE A 207 9.28 6.51 -7.43
CA PHE A 207 9.99 6.77 -8.69
C PHE A 207 10.74 8.12 -8.71
N GLN A 208 10.22 9.15 -8.05
CA GLN A 208 10.90 10.45 -7.93
C GLN A 208 12.17 10.36 -7.09
N MET A 209 12.16 9.55 -6.03
CA MET A 209 13.30 9.42 -5.10
C MET A 209 14.36 8.43 -5.59
N ARG A 210 13.99 7.51 -6.46
CA ARG A 210 14.80 6.35 -6.86
C ARG A 210 16.21 6.71 -7.36
N SER A 211 16.33 7.71 -8.22
CA SER A 211 17.64 8.11 -8.78
C SER A 211 18.59 8.64 -7.69
N GLN A 212 18.06 9.38 -6.73
CA GLN A 212 18.85 9.91 -5.61
C GLN A 212 19.23 8.81 -4.61
N ILE A 213 18.33 7.88 -4.36
CA ILE A 213 18.57 6.73 -3.47
C ILE A 213 19.64 5.81 -4.06
N ASN A 214 19.59 5.55 -5.37
CA ASN A 214 20.59 4.74 -6.07
C ASN A 214 21.99 5.41 -6.14
N ALA A 215 22.07 6.71 -5.86
CA ALA A 215 23.33 7.45 -5.75
C ALA A 215 23.92 7.40 -4.33
N ILE A 216 23.22 6.84 -3.34
CA ILE A 216 23.77 6.69 -1.98
C ILE A 216 24.95 5.72 -2.02
N THR A 217 26.06 6.17 -1.47
CA THR A 217 27.20 5.29 -1.16
C THR A 217 26.98 4.69 0.22
N ALA A 218 26.94 3.38 0.30
CA ALA A 218 26.78 2.66 1.56
C ALA A 218 28.03 2.79 2.46
N PRO A 219 27.93 2.54 3.77
CA PRO A 219 29.07 2.66 4.70
C PRO A 219 30.28 1.77 4.36
N ASP A 220 30.05 0.68 3.65
CA ASP A 220 31.11 -0.22 3.14
C ASP A 220 31.77 0.29 1.85
N GLY A 221 31.38 1.45 1.34
CA GLY A 221 31.84 2.01 0.07
C GLY A 221 31.15 1.42 -1.17
N GLY A 222 30.25 0.46 -0.99
CA GLY A 222 29.46 -0.15 -2.05
C GLY A 222 28.26 0.68 -2.47
N LYS A 223 27.53 0.20 -3.49
CA LYS A 223 26.24 0.75 -3.88
C LYS A 223 25.14 0.06 -3.10
N LEU A 224 24.09 0.81 -2.79
CA LEU A 224 22.87 0.28 -2.18
C LEU A 224 22.13 -0.61 -3.20
N ALA A 225 21.90 -1.88 -2.85
CA ALA A 225 21.11 -2.79 -3.68
C ALA A 225 19.63 -2.48 -3.52
N GLU A 226 18.88 -2.33 -4.62
CA GLU A 226 17.46 -1.97 -4.61
C GLU A 226 16.58 -3.19 -4.92
N TYR A 227 15.55 -3.39 -4.10
CA TYR A 227 14.55 -4.46 -4.25
C TYR A 227 13.14 -3.89 -4.20
N PHE A 228 12.21 -4.48 -4.97
CA PHE A 228 10.79 -4.07 -4.97
C PHE A 228 9.88 -5.13 -4.34
N ILE A 229 10.17 -6.41 -4.52
CA ILE A 229 9.28 -7.50 -4.11
C ILE A 229 10.05 -8.54 -3.29
N SER A 230 11.13 -9.06 -3.84
CA SER A 230 11.92 -10.09 -3.18
C SER A 230 12.71 -9.52 -2.01
N GLN A 231 12.87 -10.32 -0.98
CA GLN A 231 13.78 -9.99 0.13
C GLN A 231 15.25 -10.00 -0.34
N PRO A 232 16.08 -9.13 0.23
CA PRO A 232 17.52 -9.18 -0.03
C PRO A 232 18.11 -10.53 0.38
N THR A 233 18.86 -11.16 -0.51
CA THR A 233 19.51 -12.46 -0.27
C THR A 233 20.84 -12.33 0.48
N ASP A 234 21.51 -11.19 0.35
CA ASP A 234 22.87 -10.93 0.85
C ASP A 234 22.94 -9.77 1.88
N ALA A 235 21.91 -9.62 2.71
CA ALA A 235 21.86 -8.60 3.76
C ALA A 235 23.01 -8.66 4.80
N TRP A 236 23.76 -9.76 4.81
CA TRP A 236 24.92 -9.99 5.70
C TRP A 236 26.23 -9.46 5.14
N ARG A 237 26.31 -9.16 3.83
CA ARG A 237 27.52 -8.75 3.14
C ARG A 237 27.50 -7.31 2.65
N GLY A 238 26.32 -6.75 2.44
CA GLY A 238 26.15 -5.41 1.92
C GLY A 238 24.86 -4.77 2.36
N TYR A 239 24.67 -3.50 2.00
CA TYR A 239 23.48 -2.76 2.33
C TYR A 239 22.46 -2.82 1.20
N ALA A 240 21.20 -2.98 1.56
CA ALA A 240 20.10 -3.07 0.62
C ALA A 240 18.91 -2.22 1.08
N LEU A 241 18.15 -1.73 0.11
CA LEU A 241 16.86 -1.09 0.32
C LEU A 241 15.80 -1.91 -0.39
N LYS A 242 14.73 -2.25 0.31
CA LYS A 242 13.53 -2.84 -0.28
C LYS A 242 12.36 -1.89 -0.09
N TRP A 243 11.64 -1.64 -1.16
CA TRP A 243 10.40 -0.89 -1.10
C TRP A 243 9.27 -1.75 -0.56
N ASP A 244 8.43 -1.15 0.31
CA ASP A 244 7.28 -1.79 0.93
C ASP A 244 6.13 -0.78 1.08
N GLY A 245 5.10 -1.13 1.83
CA GLY A 245 3.92 -0.31 2.02
C GLY A 245 2.93 -0.42 0.86
N GLU A 246 2.10 0.59 0.70
CA GLU A 246 1.11 0.64 -0.38
C GLU A 246 1.78 0.69 -1.76
N SER A 247 2.96 1.29 -1.86
CA SER A 247 3.74 1.34 -3.11
C SER A 247 4.11 -0.05 -3.63
N GLN A 248 4.49 -0.98 -2.76
CA GLN A 248 4.77 -2.36 -3.13
C GLN A 248 3.49 -3.08 -3.56
N ILE A 249 2.43 -2.98 -2.76
CA ILE A 249 1.15 -3.63 -3.06
C ILE A 249 0.60 -3.16 -4.40
N THR A 250 0.67 -1.87 -4.67
CA THR A 250 0.27 -1.30 -5.97
C THR A 250 1.09 -1.90 -7.11
N TYR A 251 2.41 -1.91 -6.98
CA TYR A 251 3.30 -2.48 -8.00
C TYR A 251 3.01 -3.96 -8.27
N GLU A 252 2.89 -4.78 -7.21
CA GLU A 252 2.57 -6.21 -7.32
C GLU A 252 1.21 -6.42 -7.97
N THR A 253 0.19 -5.67 -7.54
CA THR A 253 -1.17 -5.78 -8.07
C THR A 253 -1.20 -5.50 -9.57
N PHE A 254 -0.60 -4.39 -10.02
CA PHE A 254 -0.58 -4.08 -11.45
C PHE A 254 0.23 -5.07 -12.27
N ARG A 255 1.35 -5.56 -11.75
CA ARG A 255 2.15 -6.61 -12.40
C ARG A 255 1.36 -7.91 -12.55
N ASP A 256 0.77 -8.40 -11.46
CA ASP A 256 0.13 -9.71 -11.43
C ASP A 256 -1.20 -9.70 -12.20
N MET A 257 -1.98 -8.63 -12.07
CA MET A 257 -3.19 -8.44 -12.86
C MET A 257 -2.86 -8.26 -14.35
N GLY A 258 -1.78 -7.54 -14.68
CA GLY A 258 -1.31 -7.38 -16.05
C GLY A 258 -0.88 -8.71 -16.65
N ALA A 259 -0.15 -9.53 -15.92
CA ALA A 259 0.24 -10.88 -16.33
C ALA A 259 -0.97 -11.79 -16.52
N ALA A 260 -1.90 -11.81 -15.56
CA ALA A 260 -3.14 -12.58 -15.64
C ALA A 260 -4.01 -12.16 -16.83
N TYR A 261 -4.09 -10.84 -17.08
CA TYR A 261 -4.79 -10.31 -18.25
C TYR A 261 -4.16 -10.79 -19.57
N GLY A 262 -2.82 -10.73 -19.67
CA GLY A 262 -2.09 -11.23 -20.83
C GLY A 262 -2.35 -12.73 -21.10
N VAL A 263 -2.27 -13.56 -20.04
CA VAL A 263 -2.61 -14.99 -20.14
C VAL A 263 -4.08 -15.18 -20.56
N GLY A 264 -5.01 -14.43 -19.98
CA GLY A 264 -6.42 -14.44 -20.35
C GLY A 264 -6.65 -14.11 -21.82
N LEU A 265 -5.96 -13.12 -22.37
CA LEU A 265 -6.05 -12.75 -23.79
C LEU A 265 -5.51 -13.88 -24.70
N ILE A 266 -4.42 -14.57 -24.31
CA ILE A 266 -3.90 -15.73 -25.04
C ILE A 266 -4.91 -16.87 -25.05
N LEU A 267 -5.52 -17.18 -23.90
CA LEU A 267 -6.54 -18.22 -23.82
C LEU A 267 -7.78 -17.89 -24.67
N ILE A 268 -8.24 -16.64 -24.63
CA ILE A 268 -9.33 -16.16 -25.49
C ILE A 268 -8.95 -16.32 -26.96
N TYR A 269 -7.74 -15.92 -27.35
CA TYR A 269 -7.25 -16.08 -28.71
C TYR A 269 -7.31 -17.55 -29.16
N LEU A 270 -6.81 -18.48 -28.34
CA LEU A 270 -6.83 -19.93 -28.66
C LEU A 270 -8.26 -20.47 -28.80
N LEU A 271 -9.17 -20.07 -27.91
CA LEU A 271 -10.58 -20.47 -27.98
C LEU A 271 -11.25 -19.97 -29.27
N VAL A 272 -10.98 -18.73 -29.65
CA VAL A 272 -11.53 -18.14 -30.87
C VAL A 272 -10.90 -18.75 -32.12
N VAL A 273 -9.61 -19.13 -32.09
CA VAL A 273 -8.97 -19.94 -33.16
C VAL A 273 -9.69 -21.27 -33.32
N ALA A 274 -9.97 -21.97 -32.23
CA ALA A 274 -10.69 -23.24 -32.26
C ALA A 274 -12.12 -23.09 -32.82
N GLN A 275 -12.83 -22.04 -32.47
CA GLN A 275 -14.19 -21.74 -32.93
C GLN A 275 -14.25 -21.42 -34.42
N PHE A 276 -13.32 -20.62 -34.94
CA PHE A 276 -13.37 -20.10 -36.31
C PHE A 276 -12.44 -20.85 -37.29
N GLY A 277 -11.58 -21.76 -36.83
CA GLY A 277 -10.61 -22.48 -37.67
C GLY A 277 -9.61 -21.52 -38.37
N SER A 278 -9.36 -20.35 -37.84
CA SER A 278 -8.56 -19.30 -38.47
C SER A 278 -7.67 -18.59 -37.44
N TYR A 279 -6.40 -18.38 -37.76
CA TYR A 279 -5.48 -17.60 -36.92
C TYR A 279 -5.65 -16.08 -37.06
N LEU A 280 -6.22 -15.61 -38.17
CA LEU A 280 -6.39 -14.16 -38.42
C LEU A 280 -7.68 -13.62 -37.82
N THR A 281 -8.76 -14.39 -37.85
CA THR A 281 -10.08 -13.97 -37.35
C THR A 281 -10.05 -13.56 -35.88
N PRO A 282 -9.37 -14.29 -34.96
CA PRO A 282 -9.24 -13.86 -33.56
C PRO A 282 -8.53 -12.51 -33.40
N LEU A 283 -7.50 -12.23 -34.19
CA LEU A 283 -6.79 -10.96 -34.14
C LEU A 283 -7.71 -9.78 -34.51
N ILE A 284 -8.60 -9.98 -35.51
CA ILE A 284 -9.61 -8.98 -35.89
C ILE A 284 -10.62 -8.79 -34.75
N ILE A 285 -11.11 -9.87 -34.15
CA ILE A 285 -12.09 -9.87 -33.06
C ILE A 285 -11.52 -9.15 -31.81
N MET A 286 -10.25 -9.34 -31.53
CA MET A 286 -9.57 -8.79 -30.34
C MET A 286 -8.99 -7.39 -30.57
N ALA A 287 -8.90 -6.91 -31.82
CA ALA A 287 -8.32 -5.61 -32.14
C ALA A 287 -8.93 -4.41 -31.37
N PRO A 288 -10.23 -4.36 -31.07
CA PRO A 288 -10.80 -3.29 -30.27
C PRO A 288 -10.37 -3.28 -28.80
N ILE A 289 -9.87 -4.40 -28.25
CA ILE A 289 -9.53 -4.51 -26.82
C ILE A 289 -8.50 -3.45 -26.40
N PRO A 290 -7.29 -3.36 -26.98
CA PRO A 290 -6.34 -2.33 -26.61
C PRO A 290 -6.81 -0.91 -26.90
N LEU A 291 -7.69 -0.73 -27.87
CA LEU A 291 -8.23 0.58 -28.23
C LEU A 291 -9.24 1.10 -27.20
N THR A 292 -9.76 0.27 -26.31
CA THR A 292 -10.65 0.74 -25.23
C THR A 292 -10.01 1.72 -24.27
N ILE A 293 -8.69 1.75 -24.23
CA ILE A 293 -7.93 2.74 -23.43
C ILE A 293 -8.29 4.18 -23.83
N ILE A 294 -8.71 4.39 -25.11
CA ILE A 294 -9.19 5.66 -25.63
C ILE A 294 -10.48 6.13 -24.93
N GLY A 295 -11.26 5.22 -24.38
CA GLY A 295 -12.43 5.54 -23.57
C GLY A 295 -12.10 5.61 -22.08
N VAL A 296 -11.40 4.60 -21.58
CA VAL A 296 -11.14 4.44 -20.15
C VAL A 296 -10.32 5.58 -19.55
N MET A 297 -9.20 5.96 -20.17
CA MET A 297 -8.34 7.02 -19.63
C MET A 297 -9.00 8.41 -19.66
N PRO A 298 -9.60 8.85 -20.76
CA PRO A 298 -10.35 10.11 -20.74
C PRO A 298 -11.54 10.08 -19.78
N GLY A 299 -12.20 8.94 -19.60
CA GLY A 299 -13.28 8.78 -18.62
C GLY A 299 -12.82 9.09 -17.20
N HIS A 300 -11.68 8.55 -16.79
CA HIS A 300 -11.07 8.85 -15.50
C HIS A 300 -10.68 10.33 -15.39
N ALA A 301 -10.10 10.90 -16.44
CA ALA A 301 -9.73 12.31 -16.47
C ALA A 301 -10.95 13.25 -16.35
N LEU A 302 -12.06 12.95 -17.04
CA LEU A 302 -13.30 13.74 -17.00
C LEU A 302 -13.95 13.74 -15.61
N LEU A 303 -13.89 12.62 -14.91
CA LEU A 303 -14.46 12.48 -13.58
C LEU A 303 -13.46 12.77 -12.45
N HIS A 304 -12.26 13.27 -12.80
CA HIS A 304 -11.17 13.53 -11.84
C HIS A 304 -10.85 12.34 -10.93
N ALA A 305 -11.03 11.13 -11.46
CA ALA A 305 -10.77 9.88 -10.74
C ALA A 305 -9.40 9.32 -11.12
N GLN A 306 -8.73 8.75 -10.14
CA GLN A 306 -7.45 8.06 -10.36
C GLN A 306 -7.68 6.69 -11.02
N TYR A 307 -6.71 6.26 -11.85
CA TYR A 307 -6.70 4.91 -12.38
C TYR A 307 -6.14 3.94 -11.34
N THR A 308 -7.01 3.11 -10.78
CA THR A 308 -6.71 2.20 -9.67
C THR A 308 -6.72 0.73 -10.12
N ALA A 309 -6.40 -0.18 -9.21
CA ALA A 309 -6.52 -1.62 -9.42
C ALA A 309 -7.95 -2.02 -9.83
N THR A 310 -8.97 -1.41 -9.22
CA THR A 310 -10.38 -1.66 -9.58
C THR A 310 -10.70 -1.18 -11.00
N SER A 311 -10.07 -0.11 -11.46
CA SER A 311 -10.17 0.34 -12.87
C SER A 311 -9.62 -0.72 -13.82
N MET A 312 -8.51 -1.36 -13.48
CA MET A 312 -7.93 -2.44 -14.26
C MET A 312 -8.82 -3.69 -14.29
N ILE A 313 -9.48 -4.03 -13.17
CA ILE A 313 -10.50 -5.09 -13.16
C ILE A 313 -11.62 -4.77 -14.16
N GLY A 314 -12.06 -3.51 -14.21
CA GLY A 314 -13.03 -3.04 -15.20
C GLY A 314 -12.56 -3.25 -16.64
N MET A 315 -11.29 -2.96 -16.95
CA MET A 315 -10.69 -3.21 -18.27
C MET A 315 -10.63 -4.70 -18.62
N ILE A 316 -10.32 -5.57 -17.67
CA ILE A 316 -10.31 -7.02 -17.88
C ILE A 316 -11.72 -7.53 -18.20
N ALA A 317 -12.72 -7.10 -17.43
CA ALA A 317 -14.11 -7.44 -17.66
C ALA A 317 -14.61 -6.94 -19.03
N LEU A 318 -14.19 -5.72 -19.41
CA LEU A 318 -14.50 -5.10 -20.69
C LEU A 318 -14.00 -5.92 -21.88
N ALA A 319 -12.81 -6.54 -21.80
CA ALA A 319 -12.28 -7.40 -22.85
C ALA A 319 -13.22 -8.59 -23.14
N GLY A 320 -13.78 -9.21 -22.08
CA GLY A 320 -14.75 -10.28 -22.24
C GLY A 320 -16.04 -9.84 -22.95
N ILE A 321 -16.55 -8.66 -22.61
CA ILE A 321 -17.76 -8.08 -23.25
C ILE A 321 -17.50 -7.81 -24.73
N ILE A 322 -16.35 -7.24 -25.08
CA ILE A 322 -15.95 -6.92 -26.45
C ILE A 322 -15.85 -8.19 -27.29
N VAL A 323 -15.12 -9.19 -26.79
CA VAL A 323 -14.93 -10.46 -27.51
C VAL A 323 -16.25 -11.13 -27.79
N ARG A 324 -17.15 -11.20 -26.80
CA ARG A 324 -18.49 -11.77 -26.99
C ARG A 324 -19.28 -11.06 -28.10
N ASN A 325 -19.33 -9.73 -28.07
CA ASN A 325 -20.05 -8.95 -29.07
C ASN A 325 -19.42 -9.10 -30.47
N SER A 326 -18.10 -9.15 -30.52
CA SER A 326 -17.32 -9.30 -31.75
C SER A 326 -17.49 -10.67 -32.38
N ILE A 327 -17.49 -11.75 -31.56
CA ILE A 327 -17.76 -13.12 -32.02
C ILE A 327 -19.15 -13.19 -32.65
N LEU A 328 -20.19 -12.67 -32.00
CA LEU A 328 -21.56 -12.66 -32.50
C LEU A 328 -21.70 -11.92 -33.82
N LEU A 329 -20.96 -10.82 -33.98
CA LEU A 329 -20.96 -10.07 -35.24
C LEU A 329 -20.28 -10.82 -36.37
N VAL A 330 -19.09 -11.37 -36.13
CA VAL A 330 -18.31 -12.12 -37.14
C VAL A 330 -19.00 -13.42 -37.52
N ASP A 331 -19.58 -14.13 -36.55
CA ASP A 331 -20.34 -15.35 -36.81
C ASP A 331 -21.56 -15.08 -37.71
N PHE A 332 -22.27 -13.96 -37.46
CA PHE A 332 -23.41 -13.57 -38.28
C PHE A 332 -22.97 -13.17 -39.71
N ILE A 333 -21.81 -12.50 -39.88
CA ILE A 333 -21.24 -12.22 -41.20
C ILE A 333 -20.97 -13.53 -41.97
N ASN A 334 -20.37 -14.50 -41.28
CA ASN A 334 -20.07 -15.81 -41.89
C ASN A 334 -21.35 -16.56 -42.26
N LEU A 335 -22.38 -16.51 -41.42
CA LEU A 335 -23.69 -17.11 -41.71
C LEU A 335 -24.31 -16.53 -42.98
N GLN A 336 -24.42 -15.22 -43.07
CA GLN A 336 -24.98 -14.51 -44.21
C GLN A 336 -24.20 -14.80 -45.52
N THR A 337 -22.87 -14.91 -45.41
CA THR A 337 -22.01 -15.24 -46.55
C THR A 337 -22.24 -16.70 -47.00
N ARG A 338 -22.47 -17.64 -46.09
CA ARG A 338 -22.80 -19.05 -46.39
C ARG A 338 -24.20 -19.18 -47.02
N GLU A 339 -25.13 -18.30 -46.68
CA GLU A 339 -26.46 -18.22 -47.26
C GLU A 339 -26.48 -17.58 -48.67
N GLY A 340 -25.31 -17.21 -49.20
CA GLY A 340 -25.15 -16.72 -50.58
C GLY A 340 -25.16 -15.19 -50.70
N MET A 341 -25.19 -14.43 -49.59
CA MET A 341 -25.09 -13.00 -49.67
C MET A 341 -23.68 -12.53 -50.08
N PRO A 342 -23.55 -11.57 -51.00
CA PRO A 342 -22.25 -11.00 -51.36
C PRO A 342 -21.47 -10.52 -50.12
N PHE A 343 -20.18 -10.84 -50.02
CA PHE A 343 -19.35 -10.60 -48.83
C PHE A 343 -19.43 -9.19 -48.30
N LYS A 344 -19.40 -8.16 -49.18
CA LYS A 344 -19.53 -6.76 -48.76
C LYS A 344 -20.90 -6.44 -48.17
N GLU A 345 -21.96 -6.96 -48.79
CA GLU A 345 -23.34 -6.78 -48.34
C GLU A 345 -23.59 -7.50 -47.01
N ALA A 346 -23.05 -8.73 -46.87
CA ALA A 346 -23.14 -9.51 -45.65
C ALA A 346 -22.52 -8.76 -44.45
N ILE A 347 -21.39 -8.10 -44.65
CA ILE A 347 -20.74 -7.28 -43.58
C ILE A 347 -21.61 -6.10 -43.19
N VAL A 348 -22.12 -5.32 -44.15
CA VAL A 348 -22.94 -4.14 -43.89
C VAL A 348 -24.26 -4.53 -43.21
N HIS A 349 -24.93 -5.54 -43.77
CA HIS A 349 -26.20 -6.08 -43.26
C HIS A 349 -26.02 -6.59 -41.81
N SER A 350 -24.94 -7.35 -41.55
CA SER A 350 -24.65 -7.89 -40.24
C SER A 350 -24.39 -6.76 -39.21
N ALA A 351 -23.63 -5.74 -39.59
CA ALA A 351 -23.38 -4.59 -38.71
C ALA A 351 -24.67 -3.85 -38.35
N ILE A 352 -25.55 -3.61 -39.33
CA ILE A 352 -26.84 -2.92 -39.10
C ILE A 352 -27.76 -3.78 -38.21
N THR A 353 -27.90 -5.09 -38.52
CA THR A 353 -28.80 -5.98 -37.78
C THR A 353 -28.33 -6.18 -36.31
N ARG A 354 -27.02 -6.26 -36.10
CA ARG A 354 -26.45 -6.47 -34.78
C ARG A 354 -26.23 -5.17 -33.99
N ALA A 355 -26.32 -3.99 -34.60
CA ALA A 355 -26.12 -2.71 -33.92
C ALA A 355 -27.07 -2.52 -32.74
N GLN A 356 -28.39 -2.74 -32.95
CA GLN A 356 -29.39 -2.54 -31.91
C GLN A 356 -29.17 -3.46 -30.69
N PRO A 357 -29.00 -4.81 -30.82
CA PRO A 357 -28.71 -5.67 -29.67
C PRO A 357 -27.40 -5.33 -28.95
N ILE A 358 -26.33 -4.98 -29.69
CA ILE A 358 -25.05 -4.62 -29.11
C ILE A 358 -25.16 -3.31 -28.32
N MET A 359 -25.81 -2.29 -28.87
CA MET A 359 -26.02 -1.01 -28.18
C MET A 359 -26.91 -1.18 -26.95
N LEU A 360 -27.98 -1.98 -27.03
CA LEU A 360 -28.89 -2.18 -25.92
C LEU A 360 -28.20 -2.91 -24.75
N THR A 361 -27.42 -3.97 -25.03
CA THR A 361 -26.65 -4.68 -24.00
C THR A 361 -25.56 -3.80 -23.40
N GLY A 362 -24.89 -2.97 -24.22
CA GLY A 362 -23.91 -2.01 -23.73
C GLY A 362 -24.55 -0.95 -22.83
N LEU A 363 -25.69 -0.39 -23.23
CA LEU A 363 -26.43 0.60 -22.44
C LEU A 363 -26.90 0.01 -21.11
N ALA A 364 -27.41 -1.21 -21.11
CA ALA A 364 -27.82 -1.89 -19.88
C ALA A 364 -26.67 -2.09 -18.91
N ALA A 365 -25.49 -2.50 -19.41
CA ALA A 365 -24.29 -2.66 -18.60
C ALA A 365 -23.77 -1.32 -18.07
N MET A 366 -23.79 -0.23 -18.87
CA MET A 366 -23.42 1.11 -18.42
C MET A 366 -24.37 1.63 -17.33
N LEU A 367 -25.67 1.43 -17.49
CA LEU A 367 -26.67 1.79 -16.46
C LEU A 367 -26.46 1.00 -15.16
N GLY A 368 -26.13 -0.28 -15.24
CA GLY A 368 -25.76 -1.08 -14.07
C GLY A 368 -24.51 -0.56 -13.36
N ALA A 369 -23.48 -0.16 -14.12
CA ALA A 369 -22.25 0.39 -13.57
C ALA A 369 -22.44 1.80 -12.97
N PHE A 370 -23.43 2.56 -13.44
CA PHE A 370 -23.71 3.92 -12.95
C PHE A 370 -23.98 3.96 -11.44
N PHE A 371 -24.66 2.96 -10.89
CA PHE A 371 -24.95 2.87 -9.46
C PHE A 371 -23.70 2.61 -8.58
N ILE A 372 -22.58 2.24 -9.19
CA ILE A 372 -21.31 1.96 -8.50
C ILE A 372 -20.42 3.22 -8.46
N LEU A 373 -20.73 4.28 -9.22
CA LEU A 373 -19.90 5.49 -9.31
C LEU A 373 -19.68 6.17 -7.95
N ASP A 374 -20.67 6.12 -7.07
CA ASP A 374 -20.59 6.74 -5.74
C ASP A 374 -19.80 5.90 -4.72
N ASP A 375 -19.39 4.68 -5.08
CA ASP A 375 -18.60 3.84 -4.21
C ASP A 375 -17.13 4.24 -4.27
N PRO A 376 -16.50 4.65 -3.16
CA PRO A 376 -15.12 5.14 -3.15
C PRO A 376 -14.07 4.08 -3.52
N ILE A 377 -14.40 2.78 -3.43
CA ILE A 377 -13.50 1.67 -3.77
C ILE A 377 -13.70 1.23 -5.22
N PHE A 378 -14.97 1.12 -5.66
CA PHE A 378 -15.31 0.55 -6.96
C PHE A 378 -15.62 1.58 -8.03
N ASN A 379 -15.51 2.89 -7.75
CA ASN A 379 -15.75 3.94 -8.75
C ASN A 379 -14.88 3.76 -10.01
N GLY A 380 -13.59 3.39 -9.85
CA GLY A 380 -12.69 3.15 -10.96
C GLY A 380 -13.15 2.03 -11.90
N LEU A 381 -13.71 0.94 -11.33
CA LEU A 381 -14.34 -0.14 -12.10
C LEU A 381 -15.54 0.38 -12.88
N ALA A 382 -16.41 1.16 -12.25
CA ALA A 382 -17.59 1.74 -12.88
C ALA A 382 -17.21 2.68 -14.06
N ILE A 383 -16.23 3.55 -13.85
CA ILE A 383 -15.71 4.46 -14.87
C ILE A 383 -15.15 3.68 -16.07
N SER A 384 -14.33 2.65 -15.80
CA SER A 384 -13.76 1.80 -16.84
C SER A 384 -14.85 1.11 -17.66
N LEU A 385 -15.88 0.57 -16.99
CA LEU A 385 -17.00 -0.07 -17.67
C LEU A 385 -17.81 0.94 -18.50
N ILE A 386 -18.22 2.07 -17.94
CA ILE A 386 -19.09 3.04 -18.62
C ILE A 386 -18.39 3.59 -19.88
N PHE A 387 -17.23 4.20 -19.70
CA PHE A 387 -16.52 4.83 -20.80
C PHE A 387 -15.88 3.81 -21.75
N GLY A 388 -15.45 2.67 -21.21
CA GLY A 388 -14.90 1.57 -22.00
C GLY A 388 -15.96 0.90 -22.87
N ILE A 389 -17.18 0.62 -22.36
CA ILE A 389 -18.28 0.06 -23.14
C ILE A 389 -18.75 1.04 -24.20
N LEU A 390 -18.86 2.34 -23.88
CA LEU A 390 -19.25 3.35 -24.82
C LEU A 390 -18.33 3.34 -26.06
N VAL A 391 -17.02 3.42 -25.83
CA VAL A 391 -16.03 3.43 -26.92
C VAL A 391 -15.95 2.07 -27.62
N SER A 392 -15.95 0.97 -26.85
CA SER A 392 -15.88 -0.38 -27.44
C SER A 392 -17.08 -0.73 -28.31
N THR A 393 -18.27 -0.23 -27.98
CA THR A 393 -19.47 -0.42 -28.80
C THR A 393 -19.29 0.22 -30.18
N VAL A 394 -18.79 1.45 -30.25
CA VAL A 394 -18.47 2.14 -31.50
C VAL A 394 -17.37 1.40 -32.26
N LEU A 395 -16.30 1.01 -31.58
CA LEU A 395 -15.20 0.28 -32.20
C LEU A 395 -15.64 -1.08 -32.75
N THR A 396 -16.47 -1.82 -32.04
CA THR A 396 -16.98 -3.11 -32.49
C THR A 396 -17.83 -2.96 -33.76
N LEU A 397 -18.69 -1.95 -33.83
CA LEU A 397 -19.58 -1.74 -34.96
C LEU A 397 -18.88 -1.14 -36.20
N VAL A 398 -17.74 -0.48 -36.04
CA VAL A 398 -17.03 0.20 -37.13
C VAL A 398 -15.72 -0.52 -37.47
N VAL A 399 -14.87 -0.75 -36.48
CA VAL A 399 -13.50 -1.25 -36.72
C VAL A 399 -13.51 -2.71 -37.14
N ILE A 400 -14.36 -3.55 -36.49
CA ILE A 400 -14.41 -4.97 -36.83
C ILE A 400 -14.90 -5.22 -38.26
N PRO A 401 -16.03 -4.65 -38.72
CA PRO A 401 -16.46 -4.78 -40.10
C PRO A 401 -15.41 -4.30 -41.10
N LEU A 402 -14.76 -3.18 -40.81
CA LEU A 402 -13.71 -2.60 -41.66
C LEU A 402 -12.49 -3.53 -41.76
N LEU A 403 -11.96 -4.00 -40.62
CA LEU A 403 -10.83 -4.93 -40.59
C LEU A 403 -11.19 -6.28 -41.26
N TYR A 404 -12.39 -6.79 -41.00
CA TYR A 404 -12.86 -8.04 -41.57
C TYR A 404 -12.94 -7.96 -43.09
N TYR A 405 -13.47 -6.83 -43.59
CA TYR A 405 -13.53 -6.58 -45.03
C TYR A 405 -12.13 -6.45 -45.64
N THR A 406 -11.27 -5.57 -45.10
CA THR A 406 -9.96 -5.30 -45.69
C THR A 406 -9.03 -6.50 -45.72
N LEU A 407 -9.06 -7.33 -44.65
CA LEU A 407 -8.14 -8.46 -44.51
C LEU A 407 -8.64 -9.73 -45.19
N LEU A 408 -9.96 -9.91 -45.38
CA LEU A 408 -10.53 -11.13 -45.90
C LEU A 408 -11.18 -10.97 -47.30
N ALA A 409 -11.40 -9.78 -47.82
CA ALA A 409 -11.98 -9.56 -49.16
C ALA A 409 -11.15 -10.21 -50.28
N GLY A 410 -9.81 -10.26 -50.14
CA GLY A 410 -8.92 -10.93 -51.09
C GLY A 410 -9.10 -12.45 -51.12
N LYS A 411 -9.41 -13.08 -49.98
CA LYS A 411 -9.71 -14.51 -49.86
C LYS A 411 -11.12 -14.82 -50.40
N ALA A 412 -12.08 -13.98 -50.09
CA ALA A 412 -13.46 -14.14 -50.56
C ALA A 412 -13.59 -14.05 -52.12
N ARG A 413 -12.74 -13.25 -52.79
CA ARG A 413 -12.66 -13.16 -54.24
C ARG A 413 -12.02 -14.37 -54.90
N ARG A 414 -11.25 -15.19 -54.18
CA ARG A 414 -10.55 -16.38 -54.69
C ARG A 414 -11.27 -17.68 -54.43
N ALA A 415 -12.33 -17.68 -53.62
CA ALA A 415 -13.17 -18.85 -53.43
C ALA A 415 -14.00 -19.06 -54.69
N PRO A 416 -13.94 -20.25 -55.39
CA PRO A 416 -14.83 -20.55 -56.49
C PRO A 416 -16.26 -20.51 -56.01
N ALA A 417 -17.17 -19.91 -56.80
CA ALA A 417 -18.60 -20.02 -56.59
C ALA A 417 -18.96 -21.50 -56.63
N ALA A 418 -19.40 -22.05 -55.46
CA ALA A 418 -19.87 -23.41 -55.37
C ALA A 418 -21.32 -23.51 -55.87
#